data_77c5542672281ec7c9bac2d17fe7b2f2
#
_entry.id   77c5542672281ec7c9bac2d17fe7b2f2
#
_cell.length_a   1.000
_cell.length_b   1.000
_cell.length_c   1.000
_cell.angle_alpha   90.00
_cell.angle_beta   90.00
_cell.angle_gamma   90.00
#
_symmetry.space_group_name_H-M   'P 1'
#
loop_
_entity.id
_entity.type
_entity.pdbx_description
1 polymer ?
#
loop_
_entity_poly.entity_id
_entity_poly.type
_entity_poly.pdbx_seq_one_letter_code
_entity_poly.pdbx_strand_id
1 'polypeptide(L)'
;VKKLFVFVTIVLILIIGTLLSFTYIVEGRYYPSLNQYGNILLEDVQINATALIEGEEIYIPYRVLKEYINPNAVVNLEEKRLFIDLSQNAYRFDNKETDSFVKANEFDLNFILKEVDGELYAPVGLLSPFLGIKVEYVAETEVVIIDFLTKDHLRAVAKRKGNIIERPKIISRRVAPLSAAEEITIMAESGDYYYVRNHQGMLGYTRKSNIQILSHDETPQIHYNFYGREPWRPLGKIGLVWDYVYHNTKDRREEDKLEAIDVLSPTWFSLSNSDGTIINKGDYSYVLDAHGKGYRVWGLVTNSFDPDLTSDFLSSKDSQDHFIRQILFYSSLYNLDGINIDFENIHYRDKDAFTNFVRSLTQHLKRENLVVSIDVTIPSGSPNWSKVYDRAKLGQIVDYVAVMTYDEHWATSPKSGSVASIGWVERGIKATLELVPPEKVLLGLPFYTRLWMEEEQNGKVKVSSKAYGMDKINEILLENNAEKLWNEESGQYYAEYEKDGKTYRVWLEDERSLALKTTLVEKYNLAGIAAWRKDFEYEGVWPVLTDMIKGSKTYDEVLLNLRK
;
A
#
# COMPACT_ATOMS: atom_id res chain seq x y z
N VAL A 1 -50.68 58.91 42.16
CA VAL A 1 -50.43 58.55 40.71
C VAL A 1 -48.94 58.53 40.43
N LYS A 2 -48.12 59.56 40.74
CA LYS A 2 -46.67 59.57 40.44
C LYS A 2 -45.88 58.42 41.10
N LYS A 3 -46.16 58.08 42.37
CA LYS A 3 -45.47 56.97 43.06
C LYS A 3 -45.82 55.60 42.51
N LEU A 4 -47.05 55.38 42.04
CA LEU A 4 -47.45 54.12 41.37
C LEU A 4 -46.82 53.98 39.98
N PHE A 5 -46.71 55.11 39.27
CA PHE A 5 -46.05 55.10 37.96
C PHE A 5 -44.55 54.77 38.09
N VAL A 6 -43.85 55.36 39.05
CA VAL A 6 -42.43 55.03 39.30
C VAL A 6 -42.27 53.60 39.73
N PHE A 7 -43.13 53.06 40.59
CA PHE A 7 -43.09 51.65 40.99
C PHE A 7 -43.29 50.69 39.82
N VAL A 8 -44.32 50.96 38.98
CA VAL A 8 -44.59 50.15 37.74
C VAL A 8 -43.42 50.22 36.76
N THR A 9 -42.79 51.39 36.59
CA THR A 9 -41.63 51.55 35.71
C THR A 9 -40.43 50.78 36.24
N ILE A 10 -40.15 50.78 37.55
CA ILE A 10 -39.06 50.01 38.16
C ILE A 10 -39.33 48.51 38.00
N VAL A 11 -40.55 48.05 38.23
CA VAL A 11 -40.93 46.65 38.04
C VAL A 11 -40.78 46.23 36.59
N LEU A 12 -41.17 47.10 35.65
CA LEU A 12 -40.99 46.82 34.21
C LEU A 12 -39.54 46.77 33.80
N ILE A 13 -38.67 47.66 34.32
CA ILE A 13 -37.24 47.65 34.10
C ILE A 13 -36.60 46.38 34.66
N LEU A 14 -37.02 45.96 35.86
CA LEU A 14 -36.56 44.71 36.45
C LEU A 14 -36.98 43.48 35.67
N ILE A 15 -38.23 43.46 35.18
CA ILE A 15 -38.73 42.37 34.31
C ILE A 15 -38.00 42.37 32.95
N ILE A 16 -37.77 43.53 32.35
CA ILE A 16 -36.99 43.62 31.10
C ILE A 16 -35.55 43.25 31.34
N GLY A 17 -34.96 43.72 32.46
CA GLY A 17 -33.57 43.35 32.83
C GLY A 17 -33.41 41.85 33.11
N THR A 18 -34.40 41.22 33.77
CA THR A 18 -34.40 39.77 33.97
C THR A 18 -34.64 39.00 32.67
N LEU A 19 -35.54 39.46 31.80
CA LEU A 19 -35.77 38.90 30.49
C LEU A 19 -34.52 39.02 29.58
N LEU A 20 -33.87 40.19 29.55
CA LEU A 20 -32.62 40.40 28.81
C LEU A 20 -31.46 39.56 29.39
N SER A 21 -31.37 39.45 30.70
CA SER A 21 -30.42 38.56 31.36
C SER A 21 -30.72 37.10 31.09
N PHE A 22 -32.00 36.73 31.05
CA PHE A 22 -32.44 35.37 30.72
C PHE A 22 -32.18 35.04 29.26
N THR A 23 -32.47 35.94 28.29
CA THR A 23 -32.12 35.77 26.89
C THR A 23 -30.62 35.73 26.70
N TYR A 24 -29.84 36.61 27.33
CA TYR A 24 -28.38 36.60 27.28
C TYR A 24 -27.77 35.32 27.86
N ILE A 25 -28.32 34.76 28.93
CA ILE A 25 -27.89 33.49 29.53
C ILE A 25 -28.38 32.29 28.72
N VAL A 26 -29.56 32.37 28.11
CA VAL A 26 -30.18 31.28 27.35
C VAL A 26 -29.78 31.29 25.87
N GLU A 27 -29.54 32.46 25.30
CA GLU A 27 -29.00 32.63 23.93
C GLU A 27 -27.47 32.72 23.92
N GLY A 28 -26.80 32.23 24.95
CA GLY A 28 -25.36 32.14 25.00
C GLY A 28 -24.81 31.58 23.70
N ARG A 29 -23.87 32.28 23.10
CA ARG A 29 -23.21 31.92 21.87
C ARG A 29 -22.84 30.45 21.92
N TYR A 30 -23.17 29.71 20.84
CA TYR A 30 -22.56 28.42 20.59
C TYR A 30 -21.08 28.53 20.88
N TYR A 31 -20.53 27.57 21.65
CA TYR A 31 -19.09 27.54 21.85
C TYR A 31 -18.45 27.03 20.58
N PRO A 32 -17.80 27.89 19.78
CA PRO A 32 -17.01 27.43 18.63
C PRO A 32 -15.64 26.95 19.07
N SER A 33 -15.51 26.38 20.25
CA SER A 33 -14.22 26.36 20.93
C SER A 33 -13.52 25.01 20.96
N LEU A 34 -13.92 24.04 20.13
CA LEU A 34 -13.05 22.89 19.91
C LEU A 34 -11.74 23.35 19.24
N ASN A 35 -11.78 24.35 18.36
CA ASN A 35 -10.59 24.85 17.64
C ASN A 35 -9.63 25.73 18.46
N GLN A 36 -9.98 26.15 19.67
CA GLN A 36 -9.11 27.03 20.46
C GLN A 36 -7.94 26.26 21.11
N TYR A 37 -8.07 24.94 21.29
CA TYR A 37 -7.07 24.07 21.92
C TYR A 37 -6.65 22.88 21.04
N GLY A 38 -6.95 22.93 19.75
CA GLY A 38 -6.80 21.81 18.83
C GLY A 38 -8.15 21.22 18.41
N ASN A 39 -8.12 20.31 17.45
CA ASN A 39 -9.33 19.74 16.85
C ASN A 39 -9.51 18.24 17.16
N ILE A 40 -8.81 17.69 18.14
CA ILE A 40 -8.92 16.27 18.52
C ILE A 40 -9.77 16.14 19.77
N LEU A 41 -10.83 15.34 19.66
CA LEU A 41 -11.69 14.94 20.76
C LEU A 41 -11.54 13.43 20.98
N LEU A 42 -10.85 13.05 22.05
CA LEU A 42 -10.70 11.66 22.46
C LEU A 42 -11.77 11.35 23.51
N GLU A 43 -12.77 10.54 23.14
CA GLU A 43 -13.94 10.27 23.98
C GLU A 43 -14.73 11.56 24.32
N ASP A 44 -14.60 12.02 25.55
CA ASP A 44 -15.15 13.26 26.08
C ASP A 44 -14.06 14.28 26.46
N VAL A 45 -12.80 14.01 26.10
CA VAL A 45 -11.65 14.86 26.45
C VAL A 45 -11.11 15.56 25.21
N GLN A 46 -11.11 16.89 25.24
CA GLN A 46 -10.44 17.67 24.19
C GLN A 46 -8.92 17.62 24.39
N ILE A 47 -8.21 17.17 23.36
CA ILE A 47 -6.75 17.08 23.36
C ILE A 47 -6.16 18.37 22.78
N ASN A 48 -5.17 18.93 23.47
CA ASN A 48 -4.43 20.11 22.99
C ASN A 48 -3.45 19.74 21.88
N ALA A 49 -4.01 19.38 20.74
CA ALA A 49 -3.29 19.01 19.51
C ALA A 49 -4.19 19.17 18.29
N THR A 50 -3.56 19.37 17.13
CA THR A 50 -4.26 19.51 15.86
C THR A 50 -4.02 18.28 14.99
N ALA A 51 -5.07 17.65 14.51
CA ALA A 51 -5.03 16.61 13.51
C ALA A 51 -4.89 17.24 12.11
N LEU A 52 -4.21 16.54 11.21
CA LEU A 52 -4.14 16.90 9.80
C LEU A 52 -5.10 16.01 9.01
N ILE A 53 -5.81 16.60 8.07
CA ILE A 53 -6.76 15.91 7.20
C ILE A 53 -6.24 16.02 5.77
N GLU A 54 -6.00 14.89 5.12
CA GLU A 54 -5.54 14.82 3.74
C GLU A 54 -6.38 13.83 2.94
N GLY A 55 -7.29 14.35 2.14
CA GLY A 55 -8.29 13.52 1.47
C GLY A 55 -9.17 12.79 2.49
N GLU A 56 -9.15 11.47 2.46
CA GLU A 56 -9.87 10.62 3.41
C GLU A 56 -9.01 10.21 4.63
N GLU A 57 -7.72 10.56 4.62
CA GLU A 57 -6.81 10.12 5.68
C GLU A 57 -6.70 11.16 6.80
N ILE A 58 -6.67 10.66 8.02
CA ILE A 58 -6.58 11.44 9.26
C ILE A 58 -5.26 11.13 9.96
N TYR A 59 -4.48 12.19 10.19
CA TYR A 59 -3.20 12.10 10.90
C TYR A 59 -3.30 12.80 12.25
N ILE A 60 -2.76 12.20 13.30
CA ILE A 60 -2.59 12.85 14.60
C ILE A 60 -1.12 12.92 15.00
N PRO A 61 -0.71 13.92 15.81
CA PRO A 61 0.65 13.95 16.33
C PRO A 61 1.03 12.66 17.04
N TYR A 62 2.23 12.15 16.76
CA TYR A 62 2.74 10.90 17.38
C TYR A 62 2.67 10.96 18.91
N ARG A 63 2.92 12.13 19.52
CA ARG A 63 2.80 12.31 20.96
C ARG A 63 1.40 11.99 21.51
N VAL A 64 0.35 12.33 20.75
CA VAL A 64 -1.05 12.01 21.10
C VAL A 64 -1.28 10.50 21.02
N LEU A 65 -0.81 9.86 19.94
CA LEU A 65 -0.87 8.42 19.81
C LEU A 65 -0.20 7.74 21.01
N LYS A 66 1.03 8.14 21.34
CA LYS A 66 1.81 7.54 22.42
C LYS A 66 1.25 7.78 23.80
N GLU A 67 0.79 9.00 24.08
CA GLU A 67 0.34 9.40 25.43
C GLU A 67 -1.05 8.87 25.74
N TYR A 68 -1.96 8.87 24.76
CA TYR A 68 -3.39 8.63 25.01
C TYR A 68 -3.94 7.33 24.43
N ILE A 69 -3.32 6.78 23.37
CA ILE A 69 -3.90 5.66 22.62
C ILE A 69 -3.06 4.38 22.79
N ASN A 70 -1.76 4.44 22.48
CA ASN A 70 -0.86 3.29 22.57
C ASN A 70 0.48 3.67 23.20
N PRO A 71 0.63 3.53 24.52
CA PRO A 71 1.86 3.86 25.24
C PRO A 71 3.08 3.01 24.81
N ASN A 72 2.85 1.85 24.22
CA ASN A 72 3.90 0.93 23.77
C ASN A 72 4.39 1.25 22.33
N ALA A 73 3.76 2.18 21.63
CA ALA A 73 4.22 2.62 20.32
C ALA A 73 5.64 3.19 20.41
N VAL A 74 6.53 2.71 19.53
CA VAL A 74 7.95 3.11 19.47
C VAL A 74 8.24 3.76 18.12
N VAL A 75 8.99 4.86 18.13
CA VAL A 75 9.42 5.55 16.92
C VAL A 75 10.94 5.48 16.79
N ASN A 76 11.41 5.07 15.61
CA ASN A 76 12.77 5.33 15.17
C ASN A 76 12.81 6.74 14.54
N LEU A 77 13.42 7.69 15.23
CA LEU A 77 13.45 9.10 14.82
C LEU A 77 14.31 9.35 13.57
N GLU A 78 15.36 8.56 13.34
CA GLU A 78 16.23 8.70 12.17
C GLU A 78 15.50 8.28 10.89
N GLU A 79 14.76 7.19 10.96
CA GLU A 79 13.99 6.65 9.85
C GLU A 79 12.55 7.20 9.79
N LYS A 80 12.11 7.95 10.82
CA LYS A 80 10.73 8.41 11.01
C LYS A 80 9.73 7.26 10.94
N ARG A 81 10.09 6.10 11.52
CA ARG A 81 9.28 4.89 11.49
C ARG A 81 8.63 4.62 12.83
N LEU A 82 7.32 4.37 12.78
CA LEU A 82 6.52 3.93 13.90
C LEU A 82 6.46 2.40 13.92
N PHE A 83 6.75 1.82 15.09
CA PHE A 83 6.58 0.40 15.37
C PHE A 83 5.48 0.23 16.40
N ILE A 84 4.51 -0.63 16.10
CA ILE A 84 3.42 -0.99 17.01
C ILE A 84 3.42 -2.51 17.13
N ASP A 85 3.62 -3.01 18.34
CA ASP A 85 3.42 -4.42 18.68
C ASP A 85 1.92 -4.73 18.68
N LEU A 86 1.51 -5.64 17.83
CA LEU A 86 0.11 -6.06 17.67
C LEU A 86 -0.31 -7.13 18.67
N SER A 87 0.62 -7.81 19.34
CA SER A 87 0.33 -8.93 20.24
C SER A 87 -0.54 -8.55 21.44
N GLN A 88 -0.53 -7.27 21.82
CA GLN A 88 -1.20 -6.76 23.03
C GLN A 88 -2.58 -6.15 22.79
N ASN A 89 -3.02 -6.02 21.55
CA ASN A 89 -4.28 -5.34 21.23
C ASN A 89 -5.37 -6.31 20.77
N ALA A 90 -6.60 -6.06 21.19
CA ALA A 90 -7.76 -6.88 20.91
C ALA A 90 -8.28 -6.67 19.48
N TYR A 91 -7.54 -7.13 18.46
CA TYR A 91 -8.02 -7.12 17.09
C TYR A 91 -9.02 -8.25 16.87
N ARG A 92 -10.00 -7.97 16.03
CA ARG A 92 -10.87 -9.01 15.48
C ARG A 92 -10.76 -8.96 13.96
N PHE A 93 -10.04 -9.89 13.40
CA PHE A 93 -10.12 -10.18 11.98
C PHE A 93 -11.41 -10.96 11.73
N ASP A 94 -12.11 -10.67 10.63
CA ASP A 94 -13.33 -11.42 10.27
C ASP A 94 -13.05 -12.90 10.01
N ASN A 95 -11.82 -13.22 9.63
CA ASN A 95 -11.33 -14.58 9.54
C ASN A 95 -10.80 -15.05 10.91
N LYS A 96 -11.53 -15.99 11.54
CA LYS A 96 -11.17 -16.56 12.84
C LYS A 96 -9.78 -17.21 12.89
N GLU A 97 -9.32 -17.76 11.77
CA GLU A 97 -7.98 -18.38 11.69
C GLU A 97 -6.90 -17.31 11.71
N THR A 98 -7.08 -16.24 10.96
CA THR A 98 -6.16 -15.08 10.96
C THR A 98 -6.15 -14.38 12.32
N ASP A 99 -7.33 -14.17 12.93
CA ASP A 99 -7.46 -13.59 14.27
C ASP A 99 -6.73 -14.42 15.33
N SER A 100 -6.92 -15.74 15.30
CA SER A 100 -6.22 -16.67 16.21
C SER A 100 -4.72 -16.70 15.97
N PHE A 101 -4.29 -16.60 14.71
CA PHE A 101 -2.88 -16.58 14.33
C PHE A 101 -2.19 -15.31 14.81
N VAL A 102 -2.81 -14.14 14.61
CA VAL A 102 -2.26 -12.84 15.06
C VAL A 102 -2.14 -12.80 16.58
N LYS A 103 -3.14 -13.32 17.31
CA LYS A 103 -3.11 -13.40 18.79
C LYS A 103 -2.06 -14.38 19.33
N ALA A 104 -1.66 -15.36 18.55
CA ALA A 104 -0.67 -16.36 18.96
C ALA A 104 0.77 -15.99 18.58
N ASN A 105 0.98 -14.95 17.78
CA ASN A 105 2.30 -14.54 17.28
C ASN A 105 2.52 -13.04 17.51
N GLU A 106 3.78 -12.66 17.72
CA GLU A 106 4.17 -11.26 17.80
C GLU A 106 4.36 -10.71 16.39
N PHE A 107 3.65 -9.63 16.08
CA PHE A 107 3.79 -8.90 14.82
C PHE A 107 4.01 -7.43 15.09
N ASP A 108 5.01 -6.87 14.43
CA ASP A 108 5.25 -5.43 14.43
C ASP A 108 4.65 -4.78 13.18
N LEU A 109 3.82 -3.77 13.41
CA LEU A 109 3.43 -2.84 12.38
C LEU A 109 4.53 -1.80 12.19
N ASN A 110 4.89 -1.56 10.94
CA ASN A 110 5.91 -0.62 10.56
C ASN A 110 5.32 0.44 9.62
N PHE A 111 5.35 1.72 10.03
CA PHE A 111 4.83 2.84 9.25
C PHE A 111 5.83 3.98 9.18
N ILE A 112 5.88 4.65 8.02
CA ILE A 112 6.57 5.92 7.91
C ILE A 112 5.64 7.03 8.42
N LEU A 113 6.11 7.80 9.41
CA LEU A 113 5.41 8.97 9.92
C LEU A 113 5.61 10.17 9.00
N LYS A 114 4.58 10.98 8.89
CA LYS A 114 4.65 12.27 8.21
C LYS A 114 5.25 13.31 9.14
N GLU A 115 6.20 14.11 8.66
CA GLU A 115 6.71 15.26 9.40
C GLU A 115 6.14 16.56 8.85
N VAL A 116 5.57 17.37 9.73
CA VAL A 116 5.08 18.71 9.40
C VAL A 116 5.55 19.65 10.50
N ASP A 117 6.27 20.70 10.12
CA ASP A 117 6.82 21.71 11.03
C ASP A 117 7.64 21.13 12.21
N GLY A 118 8.34 20.01 11.97
CA GLY A 118 9.17 19.33 12.96
C GLY A 118 8.39 18.43 13.93
N GLU A 119 7.08 18.26 13.79
CA GLU A 119 6.26 17.31 14.52
C GLU A 119 5.93 16.09 13.64
N LEU A 120 6.02 14.89 14.23
CA LEU A 120 5.71 13.63 13.54
C LEU A 120 4.24 13.28 13.71
N TYR A 121 3.59 12.88 12.62
CA TYR A 121 2.17 12.55 12.55
C TYR A 121 1.97 11.09 12.13
N ALA A 122 1.07 10.40 12.83
CA ALA A 122 0.68 9.02 12.56
C ALA A 122 -0.68 8.97 11.83
N PRO A 123 -0.83 8.13 10.79
CA PRO A 123 -2.08 7.98 10.03
C PRO A 123 -3.09 7.15 10.81
N VAL A 124 -3.87 7.79 11.69
CA VAL A 124 -4.77 7.07 12.59
C VAL A 124 -6.05 6.58 11.93
N GLY A 125 -6.48 7.14 10.82
CA GLY A 125 -7.56 6.57 10.01
C GLY A 125 -7.23 5.12 9.67
N LEU A 126 -6.04 4.89 9.16
CA LEU A 126 -5.51 3.58 8.79
C LEU A 126 -5.18 2.70 9.98
N LEU A 127 -4.58 3.28 11.00
CA LEU A 127 -4.16 2.56 12.20
C LEU A 127 -5.34 2.21 13.12
N SER A 128 -6.49 2.83 12.93
CA SER A 128 -7.66 2.66 13.80
C SER A 128 -8.03 1.21 14.09
N PRO A 129 -8.03 0.27 13.09
CA PRO A 129 -8.31 -1.13 13.35
C PRO A 129 -7.32 -1.76 14.34
N PHE A 130 -6.05 -1.38 14.22
CA PHE A 130 -4.95 -1.95 15.01
C PHE A 130 -4.76 -1.28 16.36
N LEU A 131 -5.36 -0.12 16.54
CA LEU A 131 -5.33 0.62 17.80
C LEU A 131 -6.58 0.40 18.65
N GLY A 132 -7.56 -0.36 18.14
CA GLY A 132 -8.83 -0.59 18.83
C GLY A 132 -9.62 0.71 19.03
N ILE A 133 -9.56 1.62 18.05
CA ILE A 133 -10.24 2.91 18.08
C ILE A 133 -11.14 3.07 16.83
N LYS A 134 -12.18 3.87 16.99
CA LYS A 134 -12.95 4.44 15.88
C LYS A 134 -12.50 5.89 15.71
N VAL A 135 -12.23 6.30 14.47
CA VAL A 135 -11.85 7.68 14.14
C VAL A 135 -12.87 8.25 13.18
N GLU A 136 -13.36 9.47 13.44
CA GLU A 136 -14.35 10.14 12.61
C GLU A 136 -14.01 11.63 12.48
N TYR A 137 -13.99 12.14 11.26
CA TYR A 137 -13.84 13.58 11.01
C TYR A 137 -15.19 14.22 10.75
N VAL A 138 -15.50 15.25 11.52
CA VAL A 138 -16.73 16.04 11.39
C VAL A 138 -16.41 17.34 10.67
N ALA A 139 -16.72 17.39 9.39
CA ALA A 139 -16.37 18.53 8.52
C ALA A 139 -17.00 19.86 8.96
N GLU A 140 -18.23 19.84 9.52
CA GLU A 140 -18.95 21.04 9.98
C GLU A 140 -18.26 21.76 11.13
N THR A 141 -17.58 21.02 12.00
CA THR A 141 -16.87 21.54 13.17
C THR A 141 -15.36 21.41 13.08
N GLU A 142 -14.87 20.78 12.01
CA GLU A 142 -13.45 20.47 11.76
C GLU A 142 -12.82 19.65 12.92
N VAL A 143 -13.63 18.82 13.60
CA VAL A 143 -13.22 18.02 14.75
C VAL A 143 -12.95 16.59 14.34
N VAL A 144 -11.86 16.01 14.83
CA VAL A 144 -11.56 14.58 14.78
C VAL A 144 -12.00 13.94 16.09
N ILE A 145 -12.98 13.06 16.03
CA ILE A 145 -13.48 12.28 17.16
C ILE A 145 -12.78 10.93 17.16
N ILE A 146 -12.23 10.55 18.31
CA ILE A 146 -11.57 9.26 18.52
C ILE A 146 -12.25 8.56 19.69
N ASP A 147 -12.83 7.39 19.46
CA ASP A 147 -13.49 6.57 20.46
C ASP A 147 -12.78 5.21 20.60
N PHE A 148 -12.60 4.73 21.83
CA PHE A 148 -12.09 3.39 22.08
C PHE A 148 -13.18 2.34 21.84
N LEU A 149 -12.89 1.34 21.00
CA LEU A 149 -13.81 0.23 20.70
C LEU A 149 -14.05 -0.69 21.90
N THR A 150 -13.19 -0.59 22.92
CA THR A 150 -13.32 -1.35 24.17
C THR A 150 -14.30 -0.70 25.17
N LYS A 151 -14.73 0.54 24.89
CA LYS A 151 -15.70 1.24 25.75
C LYS A 151 -17.10 1.14 25.18
N ASP A 152 -18.02 0.63 25.98
CA ASP A 152 -19.44 0.63 25.64
C ASP A 152 -20.03 2.03 25.86
N HIS A 153 -20.42 2.67 24.76
CA HIS A 153 -21.12 3.94 24.81
C HIS A 153 -22.62 3.73 24.67
N LEU A 154 -23.41 4.25 25.61
CA LEU A 154 -24.86 4.23 25.50
C LEU A 154 -25.29 5.21 24.41
N ARG A 155 -25.94 4.68 23.37
CA ARG A 155 -26.58 5.49 22.33
C ARG A 155 -27.99 5.86 22.77
N ALA A 156 -28.40 7.06 22.43
CA ALA A 156 -29.70 7.58 22.78
C ALA A 156 -30.22 8.54 21.72
N VAL A 157 -31.52 8.82 21.76
CA VAL A 157 -32.15 9.84 20.92
C VAL A 157 -32.89 10.88 21.74
N ALA A 158 -32.89 12.10 21.26
CA ALA A 158 -33.68 13.16 21.86
C ALA A 158 -35.17 12.99 21.53
N LYS A 159 -36.05 12.94 22.53
CA LYS A 159 -37.51 12.80 22.33
C LYS A 159 -38.16 14.03 21.70
N ARG A 160 -37.60 15.20 21.92
CA ARG A 160 -38.09 16.50 21.44
C ARG A 160 -36.94 17.50 21.31
N LYS A 161 -37.19 18.58 20.59
CA LYS A 161 -36.24 19.70 20.51
C LYS A 161 -35.82 20.19 21.89
N GLY A 162 -34.53 20.42 22.06
CA GLY A 162 -33.93 20.87 23.32
C GLY A 162 -32.58 21.53 23.06
N ASN A 163 -31.71 21.47 24.08
CA ASN A 163 -30.37 22.00 24.00
C ASN A 163 -29.39 21.11 24.77
N ILE A 164 -28.17 21.07 24.31
CA ILE A 164 -27.00 20.67 25.05
C ILE A 164 -26.51 21.91 25.78
N ILE A 165 -26.32 21.84 27.09
CA ILE A 165 -25.96 22.96 27.96
C ILE A 165 -24.64 22.71 28.68
N GLU A 166 -23.93 23.78 29.04
CA GLU A 166 -22.58 23.74 29.65
C GLU A 166 -22.54 23.05 31.02
N ARG A 167 -23.55 23.25 31.85
CA ARG A 167 -23.60 22.73 33.24
C ARG A 167 -24.94 22.08 33.52
N PRO A 168 -25.02 21.06 34.41
CA PRO A 168 -26.25 20.37 34.74
C PRO A 168 -27.15 21.21 35.67
N LYS A 169 -27.59 22.37 35.18
CA LYS A 169 -28.44 23.33 35.93
C LYS A 169 -29.54 23.86 35.02
N ILE A 170 -30.65 24.29 35.64
CA ILE A 170 -31.81 24.82 34.89
C ILE A 170 -31.42 26.05 34.08
N ILE A 171 -30.59 26.91 34.64
CA ILE A 171 -30.04 28.08 33.96
C ILE A 171 -28.57 27.80 33.65
N SER A 172 -28.25 27.60 32.38
CA SER A 172 -26.90 27.32 31.90
C SER A 172 -26.78 27.82 30.48
N ARG A 173 -25.56 28.12 30.07
CA ARG A 173 -25.26 28.46 28.68
C ARG A 173 -25.61 27.28 27.74
N ARG A 174 -26.12 27.60 26.56
CA ARG A 174 -26.31 26.63 25.51
C ARG A 174 -24.98 26.34 24.82
N VAL A 175 -24.69 25.07 24.59
CA VAL A 175 -23.53 24.60 23.83
C VAL A 175 -23.96 24.34 22.39
N ALA A 176 -25.04 23.57 22.23
CA ALA A 176 -25.58 23.23 20.90
C ALA A 176 -27.11 23.05 20.98
N PRO A 177 -27.84 23.27 19.88
CA PRO A 177 -29.21 22.81 19.77
C PRO A 177 -29.25 21.28 19.74
N LEU A 178 -30.35 20.70 20.15
CA LEU A 178 -30.64 19.30 20.09
C LEU A 178 -31.97 19.11 19.38
N SER A 179 -31.95 18.51 18.19
CA SER A 179 -33.15 18.26 17.39
C SER A 179 -33.93 17.06 17.92
N ALA A 180 -35.24 17.00 17.63
CA ALA A 180 -36.02 15.78 17.91
C ALA A 180 -35.50 14.62 17.07
N ALA A 181 -35.40 13.43 17.63
CA ALA A 181 -34.85 12.21 17.04
C ALA A 181 -33.34 12.28 16.70
N GLU A 182 -32.63 13.34 17.13
CA GLU A 182 -31.19 13.41 16.99
C GLU A 182 -30.52 12.38 17.88
N GLU A 183 -29.62 11.61 17.28
CA GLU A 183 -28.80 10.63 18.00
C GLU A 183 -27.69 11.33 18.78
N ILE A 184 -27.45 10.85 19.97
CA ILE A 184 -26.39 11.31 20.88
C ILE A 184 -25.73 10.14 21.58
N THR A 185 -24.49 10.34 21.97
CA THR A 185 -23.74 9.41 22.82
C THR A 185 -23.79 9.89 24.26
N ILE A 186 -24.19 9.02 25.18
CA ILE A 186 -24.15 9.30 26.63
C ILE A 186 -22.76 8.97 27.16
N MET A 187 -22.04 9.98 27.63
CA MET A 187 -20.70 9.85 28.20
C MET A 187 -20.71 9.63 29.71
N ALA A 188 -21.64 10.27 30.40
CA ALA A 188 -21.77 10.15 31.87
C ALA A 188 -23.17 10.58 32.35
N GLU A 189 -23.46 10.26 33.63
CA GLU A 189 -24.66 10.72 34.33
C GLU A 189 -24.35 11.75 35.39
N SER A 190 -25.21 12.76 35.54
CA SER A 190 -25.10 13.80 36.58
C SER A 190 -26.48 14.24 37.08
N GLY A 191 -26.96 13.64 38.16
CA GLY A 191 -28.29 13.91 38.72
C GLY A 191 -29.42 13.69 37.69
N ASP A 192 -30.21 14.73 37.42
CA ASP A 192 -31.29 14.70 36.42
C ASP A 192 -30.82 14.89 34.96
N TYR A 193 -29.52 14.91 34.72
CA TYR A 193 -28.94 15.17 33.43
C TYR A 193 -28.03 14.00 32.98
N TYR A 194 -27.93 13.85 31.65
CA TYR A 194 -26.86 13.11 31.00
C TYR A 194 -25.80 14.08 30.48
N TYR A 195 -24.51 13.75 30.63
CA TYR A 195 -23.42 14.35 29.91
C TYR A 195 -23.36 13.63 28.57
N VAL A 196 -23.49 14.37 27.49
CA VAL A 196 -23.69 13.80 26.17
C VAL A 196 -22.78 14.45 25.13
N ARG A 197 -22.50 13.71 24.08
CA ARG A 197 -21.86 14.19 22.85
C ARG A 197 -22.82 13.99 21.67
N ASN A 198 -23.03 15.02 20.86
CA ASN A 198 -23.77 14.89 19.63
C ASN A 198 -22.86 14.52 18.45
N HIS A 199 -23.44 14.26 17.26
CA HIS A 199 -22.72 13.91 16.03
C HIS A 199 -21.73 14.98 15.56
N GLN A 200 -21.88 16.23 15.99
CA GLN A 200 -20.93 17.32 15.68
C GLN A 200 -19.75 17.42 16.68
N GLY A 201 -19.63 16.47 17.61
CA GLY A 201 -18.60 16.48 18.64
C GLY A 201 -18.87 17.44 19.81
N MET A 202 -20.07 18.08 19.87
CA MET A 202 -20.39 19.00 20.93
C MET A 202 -20.71 18.27 22.23
N LEU A 203 -20.01 18.64 23.31
CA LEU A 203 -20.13 18.04 24.64
C LEU A 203 -20.90 18.93 25.58
N GLY A 204 -21.75 18.34 26.39
CA GLY A 204 -22.48 19.05 27.45
C GLY A 204 -23.61 18.22 28.03
N TYR A 205 -24.47 18.87 28.77
CA TYR A 205 -25.55 18.22 29.53
C TYR A 205 -26.91 18.39 28.87
N THR A 206 -27.72 17.34 28.91
CA THR A 206 -29.14 17.40 28.53
C THR A 206 -29.98 16.67 29.58
N ARG A 207 -31.25 17.05 29.76
CA ARG A 207 -32.13 16.43 30.75
C ARG A 207 -32.46 15.00 30.42
N LYS A 208 -32.35 14.08 31.38
CA LYS A 208 -32.75 12.68 31.26
C LYS A 208 -34.18 12.50 30.73
N SER A 209 -35.10 13.37 31.15
CA SER A 209 -36.50 13.34 30.71
C SER A 209 -36.71 13.57 29.21
N ASN A 210 -35.74 14.20 28.55
CA ASN A 210 -35.76 14.44 27.09
C ASN A 210 -35.08 13.35 26.29
N ILE A 211 -34.49 12.35 26.94
CA ILE A 211 -33.67 11.34 26.28
C ILE A 211 -34.38 9.98 26.33
N GLN A 212 -34.28 9.25 25.25
CA GLN A 212 -34.65 7.84 25.13
C GLN A 212 -33.38 7.06 24.82
N ILE A 213 -32.96 6.21 25.75
CA ILE A 213 -31.86 5.29 25.52
C ILE A 213 -32.32 4.28 24.46
N LEU A 214 -31.49 4.07 23.44
CA LEU A 214 -31.69 3.01 22.47
C LEU A 214 -31.34 1.70 23.18
N SER A 215 -32.15 0.63 22.98
CA SER A 215 -31.78 -0.68 23.49
C SER A 215 -30.34 -1.02 23.04
N HIS A 216 -29.59 -1.70 23.89
CA HIS A 216 -28.32 -2.29 23.45
C HIS A 216 -28.61 -3.20 22.23
N ASP A 217 -28.60 -2.62 21.04
CA ASP A 217 -28.14 -3.39 19.91
C ASP A 217 -26.66 -3.61 20.16
N GLU A 218 -26.26 -4.87 20.04
CA GLU A 218 -24.86 -5.29 20.14
C GLU A 218 -24.00 -4.21 19.54
N THR A 219 -23.04 -3.71 20.29
CA THR A 219 -22.04 -2.72 19.83
C THR A 219 -21.80 -3.00 18.37
N PRO A 220 -22.04 -2.07 17.42
CA PRO A 220 -21.83 -2.39 16.02
C PRO A 220 -20.42 -2.93 15.94
N GLN A 221 -20.29 -4.22 15.72
CA GLN A 221 -19.01 -4.82 15.42
C GLN A 221 -18.58 -4.05 14.19
N ILE A 222 -17.59 -3.17 14.32
CA ILE A 222 -17.04 -2.50 13.18
C ILE A 222 -16.36 -3.62 12.40
N HIS A 223 -17.14 -4.22 11.53
CA HIS A 223 -16.61 -5.12 10.53
C HIS A 223 -15.81 -4.25 9.58
N TYR A 224 -14.52 -4.13 9.86
CA TYR A 224 -13.61 -3.68 8.83
C TYR A 224 -13.64 -4.76 7.76
N ASN A 225 -14.41 -4.50 6.72
CA ASN A 225 -14.52 -5.36 5.55
C ASN A 225 -13.19 -5.26 4.79
N PHE A 226 -12.13 -5.87 5.31
CA PHE A 226 -10.90 -6.09 4.56
C PHE A 226 -11.16 -6.94 3.30
N TYR A 227 -12.30 -7.62 3.24
CA TYR A 227 -12.69 -8.60 2.23
C TYR A 227 -13.73 -8.12 1.23
N GLY A 228 -14.20 -6.88 1.31
CA GLY A 228 -15.20 -6.33 0.39
C GLY A 228 -14.63 -5.88 -0.97
N ARG A 229 -13.42 -6.34 -1.34
CA ARG A 229 -12.81 -5.93 -2.61
C ARG A 229 -13.47 -6.64 -3.77
N GLU A 230 -13.93 -5.84 -4.72
CA GLU A 230 -14.28 -6.38 -6.03
C GLU A 230 -13.00 -6.90 -6.71
N PRO A 231 -13.05 -8.08 -7.36
CA PRO A 231 -11.92 -8.58 -8.11
C PRO A 231 -11.47 -7.56 -9.14
N TRP A 232 -10.22 -7.11 -9.06
CA TRP A 232 -9.69 -6.17 -10.04
C TRP A 232 -9.62 -6.81 -11.43
N ARG A 233 -10.09 -6.06 -12.42
CA ARG A 233 -9.98 -6.41 -13.83
C ARG A 233 -9.30 -5.27 -14.57
N PRO A 234 -8.17 -5.52 -15.25
CA PRO A 234 -7.48 -4.49 -16.00
C PRO A 234 -8.32 -4.03 -17.19
N LEU A 235 -8.23 -2.74 -17.49
CA LEU A 235 -8.74 -2.17 -18.73
C LEU A 235 -7.64 -2.22 -19.78
N GLY A 236 -7.63 -3.24 -20.61
CA GLY A 236 -6.61 -3.43 -21.66
C GLY A 236 -5.38 -4.20 -21.18
N LYS A 237 -4.22 -3.88 -21.74
CA LYS A 237 -2.95 -4.54 -21.41
C LYS A 237 -2.40 -4.04 -20.08
N ILE A 238 -1.86 -4.94 -19.28
CA ILE A 238 -1.30 -4.64 -17.96
C ILE A 238 0.14 -4.13 -18.11
N GLY A 239 0.46 -3.05 -17.41
CA GLY A 239 1.83 -2.65 -17.12
C GLY A 239 2.15 -2.95 -15.65
N LEU A 240 3.09 -3.86 -15.41
CA LEU A 240 3.65 -4.13 -14.10
C LEU A 240 5.09 -3.65 -14.05
N VAL A 241 5.51 -3.07 -12.92
CA VAL A 241 6.93 -2.81 -12.65
C VAL A 241 7.32 -3.34 -11.29
N TRP A 242 8.42 -4.10 -11.23
CA TRP A 242 9.00 -4.52 -9.96
C TRP A 242 9.77 -3.37 -9.32
N ASP A 243 9.52 -3.15 -8.03
CA ASP A 243 10.19 -2.13 -7.22
C ASP A 243 11.07 -2.78 -6.17
N TYR A 244 12.39 -2.71 -6.37
CA TYR A 244 13.33 -3.43 -5.52
C TYR A 244 13.58 -2.72 -4.20
N VAL A 245 13.28 -3.39 -3.11
CA VAL A 245 13.42 -2.88 -1.74
C VAL A 245 14.63 -3.51 -1.06
N TYR A 246 15.68 -2.71 -0.80
CA TYR A 246 16.88 -3.17 -0.08
C TYR A 246 16.59 -3.40 1.41
N HIS A 247 16.37 -2.33 2.14
CA HIS A 247 16.05 -2.34 3.57
C HIS A 247 14.69 -1.71 3.82
N ASN A 248 14.49 -0.50 3.32
CA ASN A 248 13.27 0.28 3.46
C ASN A 248 12.70 0.60 2.09
N THR A 249 11.39 0.66 2.01
CA THR A 249 10.68 1.09 0.80
C THR A 249 10.99 2.55 0.54
N LYS A 250 11.31 2.87 -0.72
CA LYS A 250 11.59 4.25 -1.14
C LYS A 250 10.30 5.08 -1.08
N ASP A 251 10.38 6.28 -0.54
CA ASP A 251 9.28 7.25 -0.60
C ASP A 251 9.09 7.73 -2.04
N ARG A 252 7.88 7.52 -2.58
CA ARG A 252 7.54 7.85 -3.97
C ARG A 252 6.42 8.88 -4.09
N ARG A 253 6.07 9.52 -2.98
CA ARG A 253 4.92 10.47 -2.93
C ARG A 253 5.08 11.64 -3.90
N GLU A 254 6.30 12.11 -4.10
CA GLU A 254 6.62 13.23 -5.01
C GLU A 254 6.79 12.79 -6.48
N GLU A 255 6.75 11.48 -6.77
CA GLU A 255 6.86 10.98 -8.14
C GLU A 255 5.51 11.07 -8.85
N ASP A 256 5.51 11.50 -10.12
CA ASP A 256 4.31 11.51 -10.95
C ASP A 256 3.84 10.09 -11.28
N LYS A 257 2.56 9.96 -11.61
CA LYS A 257 2.00 8.69 -12.08
C LYS A 257 2.60 8.28 -13.42
N LEU A 258 2.99 7.01 -13.50
CA LEU A 258 3.46 6.38 -14.73
C LEU A 258 2.26 5.77 -15.48
N GLU A 259 1.80 6.42 -16.54
CA GLU A 259 0.58 6.00 -17.27
C GLU A 259 0.68 4.62 -17.91
N ALA A 260 1.91 4.15 -18.21
CA ALA A 260 2.16 2.79 -18.69
C ALA A 260 1.85 1.71 -17.64
N ILE A 261 1.84 2.08 -16.35
CA ILE A 261 1.86 1.13 -15.24
C ILE A 261 0.50 1.10 -14.52
N ASP A 262 0.01 -0.11 -14.28
CA ASP A 262 -1.17 -0.39 -13.47
C ASP A 262 -0.78 -0.99 -12.12
N VAL A 263 0.35 -1.73 -12.08
CA VAL A 263 0.75 -2.54 -10.93
C VAL A 263 2.17 -2.22 -10.52
N LEU A 264 2.34 -1.86 -9.26
CA LEU A 264 3.63 -1.81 -8.58
C LEU A 264 3.82 -3.12 -7.80
N SER A 265 4.98 -3.77 -8.00
CA SER A 265 5.29 -5.03 -7.30
C SER A 265 6.57 -4.88 -6.47
N PRO A 266 6.45 -4.36 -5.23
CA PRO A 266 7.61 -4.18 -4.35
C PRO A 266 8.11 -5.52 -3.80
N THR A 267 9.45 -5.68 -3.70
CA THR A 267 10.10 -6.90 -3.21
C THR A 267 10.10 -6.94 -1.68
N TRP A 268 8.93 -7.14 -1.09
CA TRP A 268 8.73 -6.98 0.35
C TRP A 268 8.93 -8.22 1.18
N PHE A 269 8.59 -9.39 0.63
CA PHE A 269 8.53 -10.61 1.42
C PHE A 269 9.59 -11.60 0.97
N SER A 270 10.22 -12.26 1.93
CA SER A 270 11.16 -13.34 1.64
C SER A 270 11.10 -14.44 2.69
N LEU A 271 11.08 -15.69 2.24
CA LEU A 271 11.22 -16.86 3.13
C LEU A 271 12.55 -16.77 3.87
N SER A 272 12.52 -16.76 5.20
CA SER A 272 13.72 -16.67 6.03
C SER A 272 14.13 -17.98 6.67
N ASN A 273 13.17 -18.83 7.03
CA ASN A 273 13.40 -20.09 7.70
C ASN A 273 12.56 -21.22 7.11
N SER A 274 12.98 -22.45 7.31
CA SER A 274 12.25 -23.65 6.84
C SER A 274 10.93 -23.89 7.56
N ASP A 275 10.66 -23.22 8.67
CA ASP A 275 9.35 -23.21 9.36
C ASP A 275 8.29 -22.35 8.67
N GLY A 276 8.65 -21.67 7.58
CA GLY A 276 7.76 -20.78 6.84
C GLY A 276 7.77 -19.32 7.29
N THR A 277 8.66 -18.94 8.23
CA THR A 277 8.80 -17.55 8.68
C THR A 277 9.23 -16.65 7.52
N ILE A 278 8.61 -15.47 7.42
CA ILE A 278 8.84 -14.48 6.35
C ILE A 278 9.51 -13.23 6.92
N ILE A 279 10.55 -12.73 6.23
CA ILE A 279 11.02 -11.35 6.40
C ILE A 279 10.01 -10.44 5.72
N ASN A 280 9.58 -9.39 6.42
CA ASN A 280 8.64 -8.41 5.94
C ASN A 280 9.29 -7.02 5.85
N LYS A 281 9.23 -6.39 4.67
CA LYS A 281 9.67 -5.02 4.39
C LYS A 281 8.50 -4.13 3.91
N GLY A 282 7.26 -4.60 4.09
CA GLY A 282 6.06 -3.91 3.64
C GLY A 282 5.93 -2.51 4.25
N ASP A 283 5.34 -1.62 3.49
CA ASP A 283 5.10 -0.24 3.89
C ASP A 283 3.70 0.18 3.48
N TYR A 284 2.87 0.48 4.47
CA TYR A 284 1.50 0.89 4.20
C TYR A 284 1.42 2.26 3.51
N SER A 285 2.29 3.22 3.87
CA SER A 285 2.28 4.56 3.26
C SER A 285 2.54 4.49 1.75
N TYR A 286 3.38 3.54 1.33
CA TYR A 286 3.60 3.25 -0.08
C TYR A 286 2.32 2.78 -0.78
N VAL A 287 1.57 1.86 -0.16
CA VAL A 287 0.31 1.35 -0.74
C VAL A 287 -0.74 2.45 -0.84
N LEU A 288 -0.84 3.29 0.19
CA LEU A 288 -1.77 4.41 0.18
C LEU A 288 -1.48 5.38 -0.96
N ASP A 289 -0.21 5.79 -1.12
CA ASP A 289 0.21 6.66 -2.22
C ASP A 289 -0.06 6.00 -3.58
N ALA A 290 0.30 4.73 -3.72
CA ALA A 290 0.05 3.96 -4.93
C ALA A 290 -1.43 3.92 -5.30
N HIS A 291 -2.31 3.64 -4.34
CA HIS A 291 -3.76 3.64 -4.55
C HIS A 291 -4.29 5.03 -4.88
N GLY A 292 -3.79 6.08 -4.21
CA GLY A 292 -4.12 7.48 -4.50
C GLY A 292 -3.80 7.89 -5.94
N LYS A 293 -2.72 7.33 -6.51
CA LYS A 293 -2.32 7.49 -7.92
C LYS A 293 -3.04 6.53 -8.88
N GLY A 294 -3.88 5.61 -8.35
CA GLY A 294 -4.65 4.64 -9.14
C GLY A 294 -3.88 3.39 -9.55
N TYR A 295 -2.73 3.11 -8.91
CA TYR A 295 -2.03 1.84 -9.06
C TYR A 295 -2.67 0.73 -8.23
N ARG A 296 -2.34 -0.52 -8.56
CA ARG A 296 -2.51 -1.70 -7.72
C ARG A 296 -1.15 -2.11 -7.16
N VAL A 297 -1.15 -2.69 -5.96
CA VAL A 297 0.09 -3.16 -5.32
C VAL A 297 0.03 -4.66 -5.14
N TRP A 298 0.94 -5.38 -5.83
CA TRP A 298 1.12 -6.83 -5.65
C TRP A 298 2.44 -7.07 -4.91
N GLY A 299 2.36 -7.39 -3.62
CA GLY A 299 3.56 -7.66 -2.83
C GLY A 299 4.32 -8.86 -3.38
N LEU A 300 5.58 -8.67 -3.75
CA LEU A 300 6.42 -9.76 -4.22
C LEU A 300 6.94 -10.57 -3.04
N VAL A 301 6.88 -11.90 -3.17
CA VAL A 301 7.43 -12.85 -2.22
C VAL A 301 8.41 -13.79 -2.90
N THR A 302 9.63 -13.90 -2.31
CA THR A 302 10.72 -14.75 -2.82
C THR A 302 11.07 -15.86 -1.83
N ASN A 303 11.69 -16.93 -2.34
CA ASN A 303 12.27 -18.02 -1.54
C ASN A 303 13.72 -17.73 -1.10
N SER A 304 14.16 -16.47 -1.14
CA SER A 304 15.56 -16.06 -0.88
C SER A 304 16.59 -16.72 -1.82
N PHE A 305 16.12 -17.30 -2.94
CA PHE A 305 16.92 -18.01 -3.95
C PHE A 305 17.77 -19.17 -3.37
N ASP A 306 17.38 -19.67 -2.20
CA ASP A 306 18.04 -20.78 -1.50
C ASP A 306 17.29 -22.10 -1.78
N PRO A 307 17.84 -23.01 -2.60
CA PRO A 307 17.17 -24.25 -2.96
C PRO A 307 17.03 -25.24 -1.81
N ASP A 308 17.98 -25.25 -0.85
CA ASP A 308 17.93 -26.17 0.30
C ASP A 308 16.89 -25.69 1.32
N LEU A 309 16.88 -24.40 1.67
CA LEU A 309 15.83 -23.77 2.48
C LEU A 309 14.46 -24.03 1.88
N THR A 310 14.32 -23.85 0.55
CA THR A 310 13.06 -24.08 -0.17
C THR A 310 12.60 -25.53 -0.10
N SER A 311 13.55 -26.48 -0.26
CA SER A 311 13.26 -27.91 -0.17
C SER A 311 12.74 -28.31 1.22
N ASP A 312 13.40 -27.83 2.28
CA ASP A 312 13.01 -28.08 3.66
C ASP A 312 11.63 -27.49 3.96
N PHE A 313 11.39 -26.24 3.55
CA PHE A 313 10.09 -25.55 3.66
C PHE A 313 8.98 -26.33 2.95
N LEU A 314 9.19 -26.75 1.70
CA LEU A 314 8.20 -27.48 0.91
C LEU A 314 7.91 -28.89 1.44
N SER A 315 8.79 -29.46 2.27
CA SER A 315 8.61 -30.78 2.87
C SER A 315 7.59 -30.79 4.02
N SER A 316 7.29 -29.64 4.63
CA SER A 316 6.44 -29.49 5.81
C SER A 316 5.13 -28.78 5.48
N LYS A 317 4.01 -29.47 5.70
CA LYS A 317 2.68 -28.85 5.54
C LYS A 317 2.45 -27.72 6.55
N ASP A 318 2.91 -27.90 7.80
CA ASP A 318 2.75 -26.90 8.86
C ASP A 318 3.53 -25.62 8.52
N SER A 319 4.74 -25.75 7.95
CA SER A 319 5.53 -24.62 7.47
C SER A 319 4.84 -23.87 6.32
N GLN A 320 4.27 -24.61 5.36
CA GLN A 320 3.50 -24.01 4.27
C GLN A 320 2.26 -23.27 4.79
N ASP A 321 1.54 -23.85 5.75
CA ASP A 321 0.36 -23.22 6.36
C ASP A 321 0.75 -22.00 7.19
N HIS A 322 1.90 -22.03 7.88
CA HIS A 322 2.45 -20.87 8.58
C HIS A 322 2.78 -19.74 7.61
N PHE A 323 3.46 -20.01 6.51
CA PHE A 323 3.76 -19.05 5.47
C PHE A 323 2.49 -18.43 4.87
N ILE A 324 1.50 -19.26 4.50
CA ILE A 324 0.23 -18.80 3.90
C ILE A 324 -0.49 -17.84 4.84
N ARG A 325 -0.56 -18.16 6.15
CA ARG A 325 -1.20 -17.27 7.14
C ARG A 325 -0.50 -15.92 7.25
N GLN A 326 0.85 -15.88 7.23
CA GLN A 326 1.59 -14.63 7.22
C GLN A 326 1.30 -13.80 5.97
N ILE A 327 1.28 -14.41 4.78
CA ILE A 327 0.97 -13.70 3.54
C ILE A 327 -0.45 -13.15 3.55
N LEU A 328 -1.44 -13.91 4.01
CA LEU A 328 -2.82 -13.44 4.18
C LEU A 328 -2.88 -12.25 5.15
N PHE A 329 -2.21 -12.38 6.29
CA PHE A 329 -2.12 -11.33 7.29
C PHE A 329 -1.50 -10.05 6.70
N TYR A 330 -0.31 -10.12 6.08
CA TYR A 330 0.35 -8.97 5.49
C TYR A 330 -0.43 -8.37 4.31
N SER A 331 -1.10 -9.20 3.52
CA SER A 331 -1.96 -8.70 2.44
C SER A 331 -3.13 -7.88 2.96
N SER A 332 -3.72 -8.31 4.06
CA SER A 332 -4.78 -7.58 4.75
C SER A 332 -4.23 -6.31 5.40
N LEU A 333 -3.13 -6.45 6.16
CA LEU A 333 -2.48 -5.38 6.88
C LEU A 333 -2.09 -4.20 5.99
N TYR A 334 -1.45 -4.48 4.86
CA TYR A 334 -0.99 -3.47 3.91
C TYR A 334 -2.02 -3.12 2.84
N ASN A 335 -3.23 -3.68 2.92
CA ASN A 335 -4.27 -3.46 1.90
C ASN A 335 -3.80 -3.79 0.46
N LEU A 336 -3.07 -4.91 0.29
CA LEU A 336 -2.55 -5.32 -1.00
C LEU A 336 -3.66 -5.75 -1.96
N ASP A 337 -3.46 -5.56 -3.26
CA ASP A 337 -4.37 -6.00 -4.31
C ASP A 337 -4.01 -7.39 -4.86
N GLY A 338 -2.80 -7.85 -4.58
CA GLY A 338 -2.34 -9.16 -5.04
C GLY A 338 -0.99 -9.56 -4.44
N ILE A 339 -0.56 -10.75 -4.82
CA ILE A 339 0.75 -11.33 -4.48
C ILE A 339 1.43 -11.77 -5.78
N ASN A 340 2.69 -11.39 -5.91
CA ASN A 340 3.58 -11.84 -6.97
C ASN A 340 4.57 -12.85 -6.40
N ILE A 341 4.56 -14.08 -6.91
CA ILE A 341 5.39 -15.19 -6.43
C ILE A 341 6.66 -15.24 -7.28
N ASP A 342 7.80 -14.96 -6.67
CA ASP A 342 9.12 -14.96 -7.31
C ASP A 342 10.05 -15.97 -6.61
N PHE A 343 9.71 -17.24 -6.74
CA PHE A 343 10.53 -18.35 -6.21
C PHE A 343 11.46 -18.85 -7.30
N GLU A 344 12.75 -18.64 -7.11
CA GLU A 344 13.78 -19.02 -8.08
C GLU A 344 14.80 -20.01 -7.49
N ASN A 345 15.61 -20.64 -8.35
CA ASN A 345 16.65 -21.58 -7.95
C ASN A 345 16.11 -22.69 -7.03
N ILE A 346 15.08 -23.41 -7.48
CA ILE A 346 14.45 -24.49 -6.72
C ILE A 346 15.03 -25.84 -7.20
N HIS A 347 15.31 -26.77 -6.31
CA HIS A 347 15.72 -28.10 -6.74
C HIS A 347 14.67 -28.76 -7.63
N TYR A 348 15.09 -29.30 -8.78
CA TYR A 348 14.18 -29.93 -9.75
C TYR A 348 13.33 -31.05 -9.13
N ARG A 349 13.85 -31.76 -8.13
CA ARG A 349 13.12 -32.78 -7.38
C ARG A 349 11.86 -32.25 -6.68
N ASP A 350 11.83 -30.97 -6.36
CA ASP A 350 10.74 -30.32 -5.63
C ASP A 350 9.67 -29.70 -6.55
N LYS A 351 9.75 -29.94 -7.85
CA LYS A 351 8.82 -29.42 -8.87
C LYS A 351 7.34 -29.59 -8.52
N ASP A 352 6.95 -30.82 -8.14
CA ASP A 352 5.56 -31.12 -7.83
C ASP A 352 5.14 -30.55 -6.46
N ALA A 353 6.06 -30.57 -5.47
CA ALA A 353 5.83 -29.95 -4.17
C ALA A 353 5.62 -28.43 -4.31
N PHE A 354 6.47 -27.75 -5.08
CA PHE A 354 6.33 -26.34 -5.38
C PHE A 354 5.02 -26.02 -6.10
N THR A 355 4.67 -26.77 -7.14
CA THR A 355 3.40 -26.60 -7.87
C THR A 355 2.18 -26.75 -6.94
N ASN A 356 2.22 -27.71 -6.02
CA ASN A 356 1.15 -27.94 -5.06
C ASN A 356 1.10 -26.82 -3.99
N PHE A 357 2.24 -26.32 -3.55
CA PHE A 357 2.31 -25.18 -2.64
C PHE A 357 1.69 -23.92 -3.30
N VAL A 358 2.09 -23.58 -4.54
CA VAL A 358 1.50 -22.46 -5.29
C VAL A 358 -0.01 -22.62 -5.42
N ARG A 359 -0.50 -23.82 -5.67
CA ARG A 359 -1.95 -24.13 -5.73
C ARG A 359 -2.63 -23.81 -4.40
N SER A 360 -2.07 -24.30 -3.28
CA SER A 360 -2.62 -24.06 -1.94
C SER A 360 -2.64 -22.57 -1.61
N LEU A 361 -1.51 -21.88 -1.80
CA LEU A 361 -1.40 -20.43 -1.57
C LEU A 361 -2.45 -19.67 -2.41
N THR A 362 -2.51 -19.95 -3.71
CA THR A 362 -3.46 -19.27 -4.61
C THR A 362 -4.92 -19.47 -4.19
N GLN A 363 -5.29 -20.69 -3.75
CA GLN A 363 -6.65 -20.96 -3.29
C GLN A 363 -7.05 -20.10 -2.09
N HIS A 364 -6.12 -19.84 -1.15
CA HIS A 364 -6.36 -18.97 -0.01
C HIS A 364 -6.43 -17.50 -0.43
N LEU A 365 -5.49 -17.03 -1.23
CA LEU A 365 -5.45 -15.64 -1.69
C LEU A 365 -6.69 -15.26 -2.53
N LYS A 366 -7.16 -16.17 -3.38
CA LYS A 366 -8.37 -15.93 -4.19
C LYS A 366 -9.67 -15.84 -3.38
N ARG A 367 -9.74 -16.48 -2.22
CA ARG A 367 -10.90 -16.31 -1.30
C ARG A 367 -10.96 -14.87 -0.75
N GLU A 368 -9.82 -14.20 -0.70
CA GLU A 368 -9.68 -12.80 -0.29
C GLU A 368 -9.71 -11.83 -1.48
N ASN A 369 -10.13 -12.29 -2.67
CA ASN A 369 -10.16 -11.52 -3.93
C ASN A 369 -8.80 -10.91 -4.35
N LEU A 370 -7.70 -11.50 -3.88
CA LEU A 370 -6.35 -11.09 -4.25
C LEU A 370 -5.95 -11.67 -5.60
N VAL A 371 -5.29 -10.86 -6.43
CA VAL A 371 -4.67 -11.33 -7.66
C VAL A 371 -3.41 -12.12 -7.33
N VAL A 372 -3.17 -13.20 -8.06
CA VAL A 372 -1.95 -14.01 -7.90
C VAL A 372 -1.20 -14.07 -9.21
N SER A 373 0.04 -13.62 -9.21
CA SER A 373 0.98 -13.77 -10.31
C SER A 373 2.19 -14.59 -9.89
N ILE A 374 2.84 -15.20 -10.86
CA ILE A 374 4.08 -15.96 -10.65
C ILE A 374 5.11 -15.59 -11.69
N ASP A 375 6.35 -15.42 -11.25
CA ASP A 375 7.49 -15.16 -12.11
C ASP A 375 8.15 -16.47 -12.50
N VAL A 376 8.42 -16.64 -13.78
CA VAL A 376 9.08 -17.84 -14.31
C VAL A 376 10.11 -17.46 -15.37
N THR A 377 11.20 -18.20 -15.44
CA THR A 377 12.14 -18.06 -16.56
C THR A 377 11.53 -18.61 -17.86
N ILE A 378 12.10 -18.31 -18.99
CA ILE A 378 11.75 -18.96 -20.26
C ILE A 378 11.99 -20.49 -20.19
N PRO A 379 11.26 -21.31 -20.96
CA PRO A 379 11.56 -22.73 -21.07
C PRO A 379 12.99 -22.98 -21.55
N SER A 380 13.79 -23.67 -20.74
CA SER A 380 15.18 -24.00 -21.05
C SER A 380 15.59 -25.36 -20.51
N GLY A 381 16.85 -25.78 -20.76
CA GLY A 381 17.41 -27.02 -20.26
C GLY A 381 17.80 -27.01 -18.77
N SER A 382 17.83 -25.85 -18.13
CA SER A 382 18.26 -25.71 -16.74
C SER A 382 17.28 -26.41 -15.76
N PRO A 383 17.76 -27.35 -14.91
CA PRO A 383 16.89 -28.05 -13.97
C PRO A 383 16.25 -27.09 -12.94
N ASN A 384 17.05 -26.39 -12.15
CA ASN A 384 16.62 -25.59 -11.01
C ASN A 384 16.04 -24.22 -11.41
N TRP A 385 16.46 -23.68 -12.56
CA TRP A 385 16.05 -22.35 -13.02
C TRP A 385 14.92 -22.36 -14.04
N SER A 386 14.59 -23.53 -14.63
CA SER A 386 13.56 -23.56 -15.67
C SER A 386 12.65 -24.80 -15.59
N LYS A 387 13.22 -26.03 -15.58
CA LYS A 387 12.43 -27.26 -15.63
C LYS A 387 11.59 -27.48 -14.36
N VAL A 388 11.96 -26.86 -13.26
CA VAL A 388 11.21 -26.90 -11.99
C VAL A 388 9.82 -26.26 -12.12
N TYR A 389 9.63 -25.30 -13.02
CA TYR A 389 8.31 -24.72 -13.24
C TYR A 389 7.45 -25.61 -14.14
N ASP A 390 6.39 -26.18 -13.58
CA ASP A 390 5.32 -26.82 -14.35
C ASP A 390 4.38 -25.75 -14.93
N ARG A 391 4.84 -25.07 -15.98
CA ARG A 391 4.16 -23.89 -16.54
C ARG A 391 2.72 -24.17 -16.94
N ALA A 392 2.44 -25.37 -17.44
CA ALA A 392 1.09 -25.77 -17.81
C ALA A 392 0.15 -25.81 -16.61
N LYS A 393 0.60 -26.40 -15.49
CA LYS A 393 -0.18 -26.42 -14.25
C LYS A 393 -0.22 -25.04 -13.57
N LEU A 394 0.92 -24.33 -13.51
CA LEU A 394 1.00 -23.00 -12.90
C LEU A 394 0.10 -22.01 -13.64
N GLY A 395 0.09 -22.00 -14.97
CA GLY A 395 -0.80 -21.16 -15.77
C GLY A 395 -2.29 -21.42 -15.55
N GLN A 396 -2.67 -22.63 -15.11
CA GLN A 396 -4.06 -22.95 -14.72
C GLN A 396 -4.38 -22.46 -13.30
N ILE A 397 -3.38 -22.38 -12.43
CA ILE A 397 -3.54 -22.05 -11.01
C ILE A 397 -3.64 -20.54 -10.80
N VAL A 398 -2.69 -19.77 -11.34
CA VAL A 398 -2.55 -18.32 -11.09
C VAL A 398 -3.33 -17.47 -12.09
N ASP A 399 -3.46 -16.17 -11.81
CA ASP A 399 -4.08 -15.21 -12.72
C ASP A 399 -3.13 -14.82 -13.84
N TYR A 400 -1.85 -14.55 -13.51
CA TYR A 400 -0.83 -14.12 -14.46
C TYR A 400 0.49 -14.86 -14.27
N VAL A 401 1.20 -15.04 -15.38
CA VAL A 401 2.55 -15.60 -15.43
C VAL A 401 3.46 -14.56 -16.05
N ALA A 402 4.31 -13.93 -15.24
CA ALA A 402 5.33 -13.03 -15.73
C ALA A 402 6.55 -13.84 -16.16
N VAL A 403 6.86 -13.75 -17.45
CA VAL A 403 7.97 -14.51 -18.02
C VAL A 403 9.20 -13.62 -18.05
N MET A 404 10.21 -13.97 -17.29
CA MET A 404 11.50 -13.28 -17.23
C MET A 404 12.26 -13.50 -18.54
N THR A 405 11.95 -12.70 -19.56
CA THR A 405 12.58 -12.74 -20.88
C THR A 405 13.85 -11.90 -20.91
N TYR A 406 14.72 -12.13 -19.91
CA TYR A 406 16.03 -11.50 -19.78
C TYR A 406 17.02 -12.49 -19.15
N ASP A 407 18.28 -12.05 -18.98
CA ASP A 407 19.42 -12.90 -18.63
C ASP A 407 19.71 -13.97 -19.71
N GLU A 408 19.51 -13.65 -21.00
CA GLU A 408 20.03 -14.45 -22.12
C GLU A 408 21.51 -14.73 -21.94
N HIS A 409 22.28 -13.69 -21.59
CA HIS A 409 23.63 -13.78 -21.09
C HIS A 409 23.64 -13.26 -19.64
N TRP A 410 23.74 -14.19 -18.67
CA TRP A 410 23.68 -13.89 -17.23
C TRP A 410 25.05 -13.44 -16.67
N ALA A 411 25.08 -13.03 -15.41
CA ALA A 411 26.26 -12.41 -14.76
C ALA A 411 27.59 -13.16 -14.94
N THR A 412 27.55 -14.47 -14.92
CA THR A 412 28.73 -15.36 -15.07
C THR A 412 28.78 -16.09 -16.41
N SER A 413 28.08 -15.57 -17.41
CA SER A 413 28.12 -16.14 -18.76
C SER A 413 29.55 -16.18 -19.28
N PRO A 414 29.96 -17.29 -19.91
CA PRO A 414 31.31 -17.43 -20.46
C PRO A 414 31.56 -16.59 -21.71
N LYS A 415 30.53 -15.96 -22.23
CA LYS A 415 30.55 -15.10 -23.43
C LYS A 415 29.80 -13.82 -23.16
N SER A 416 30.34 -12.72 -23.68
CA SER A 416 29.64 -11.43 -23.76
C SER A 416 28.43 -11.52 -24.71
N GLY A 417 27.35 -10.82 -24.35
CA GLY A 417 26.16 -10.79 -25.19
C GLY A 417 25.04 -9.96 -24.60
N SER A 418 23.95 -9.83 -25.37
CA SER A 418 22.74 -9.17 -24.93
C SER A 418 22.11 -9.85 -23.72
N VAL A 419 21.47 -9.08 -22.85
CA VAL A 419 20.63 -9.64 -21.77
C VAL A 419 19.27 -10.11 -22.31
N ALA A 420 18.81 -9.57 -23.45
CA ALA A 420 17.49 -9.85 -24.02
C ALA A 420 17.41 -9.47 -25.50
N SER A 421 18.08 -10.25 -26.37
CA SER A 421 17.95 -10.02 -27.82
C SER A 421 16.53 -10.34 -28.29
N ILE A 422 16.01 -9.56 -29.25
CA ILE A 422 14.61 -9.69 -29.71
C ILE A 422 14.29 -11.11 -30.19
N GLY A 423 15.20 -11.76 -30.92
CA GLY A 423 15.01 -13.13 -31.39
C GLY A 423 14.94 -14.16 -30.28
N TRP A 424 15.74 -13.99 -29.21
CA TRP A 424 15.71 -14.87 -28.04
C TRP A 424 14.45 -14.65 -27.20
N VAL A 425 14.05 -13.38 -26.96
CA VAL A 425 12.80 -13.03 -26.28
C VAL A 425 11.60 -13.65 -26.98
N GLU A 426 11.50 -13.50 -28.29
CA GLU A 426 10.39 -14.06 -29.08
C GLU A 426 10.35 -15.59 -29.03
N ARG A 427 11.49 -16.25 -29.11
CA ARG A 427 11.54 -17.73 -28.97
C ARG A 427 11.07 -18.17 -27.57
N GLY A 428 11.50 -17.45 -26.53
CA GLY A 428 11.07 -17.72 -25.16
C GLY A 428 9.56 -17.59 -24.95
N ILE A 429 8.96 -16.52 -25.50
CA ILE A 429 7.51 -16.32 -25.48
C ILE A 429 6.79 -17.43 -26.24
N LYS A 430 7.20 -17.75 -27.47
CA LYS A 430 6.57 -18.84 -28.24
C LYS A 430 6.58 -20.16 -27.48
N ALA A 431 7.71 -20.54 -26.89
CA ALA A 431 7.81 -21.77 -26.11
C ALA A 431 6.94 -21.73 -24.83
N THR A 432 6.74 -20.56 -24.23
CA THR A 432 5.84 -20.40 -23.08
C THR A 432 4.37 -20.55 -23.49
N LEU A 433 3.99 -20.00 -24.64
CA LEU A 433 2.62 -20.04 -25.16
C LEU A 433 2.15 -21.46 -25.57
N GLU A 434 3.06 -22.41 -25.73
CA GLU A 434 2.70 -23.82 -25.86
C GLU A 434 2.10 -24.40 -24.57
N LEU A 435 2.33 -23.75 -23.41
CA LEU A 435 2.01 -24.24 -22.08
C LEU A 435 1.04 -23.33 -21.30
N VAL A 436 1.04 -22.02 -21.58
CA VAL A 436 0.29 -21.01 -20.85
C VAL A 436 -0.58 -20.19 -21.82
N PRO A 437 -1.86 -19.96 -21.52
CA PRO A 437 -2.71 -19.11 -22.36
C PRO A 437 -2.16 -17.68 -22.47
N PRO A 438 -2.16 -17.07 -23.68
CA PRO A 438 -1.53 -15.78 -23.92
C PRO A 438 -2.11 -14.64 -23.05
N GLU A 439 -3.41 -14.66 -22.77
CA GLU A 439 -4.08 -13.69 -21.93
C GLU A 439 -3.67 -13.71 -20.45
N LYS A 440 -2.81 -14.65 -20.05
CA LYS A 440 -2.21 -14.73 -18.73
C LYS A 440 -0.73 -14.37 -18.70
N VAL A 441 -0.09 -14.24 -19.85
CA VAL A 441 1.35 -14.03 -19.96
C VAL A 441 1.69 -12.55 -19.93
N LEU A 442 2.57 -12.15 -19.00
CA LEU A 442 3.23 -10.84 -18.98
C LEU A 442 4.64 -10.99 -19.55
N LEU A 443 4.98 -10.15 -20.53
CA LEU A 443 6.30 -10.10 -21.14
C LEU A 443 7.29 -9.40 -20.20
N GLY A 444 8.32 -10.08 -19.76
CA GLY A 444 9.40 -9.49 -18.96
C GLY A 444 10.26 -8.55 -19.78
N LEU A 445 10.46 -7.32 -19.32
CA LEU A 445 11.31 -6.32 -19.95
C LEU A 445 12.45 -5.93 -19.00
N PRO A 446 13.74 -6.03 -19.41
CA PRO A 446 14.83 -5.54 -18.59
C PRO A 446 15.01 -4.02 -18.75
N PHE A 447 15.15 -3.30 -17.64
CA PHE A 447 15.58 -1.91 -17.60
C PHE A 447 17.07 -1.78 -17.29
N TYR A 448 17.78 -2.89 -17.38
CA TYR A 448 19.22 -2.98 -17.16
C TYR A 448 19.92 -3.61 -18.36
N THR A 449 21.20 -3.37 -18.39
CA THR A 449 22.10 -4.03 -19.33
C THR A 449 23.34 -4.51 -18.60
N ARG A 450 24.17 -5.31 -19.27
CA ARG A 450 25.48 -5.75 -18.75
C ARG A 450 26.61 -5.14 -19.56
N LEU A 451 27.49 -4.41 -18.88
CA LEU A 451 28.79 -4.03 -19.42
C LEU A 451 29.73 -5.20 -19.22
N TRP A 452 30.14 -5.81 -20.31
CA TRP A 452 31.06 -6.91 -20.35
C TRP A 452 32.48 -6.38 -20.44
N MET A 453 33.40 -7.02 -19.74
CA MET A 453 34.84 -6.80 -19.81
C MET A 453 35.51 -8.09 -20.25
N GLU A 454 36.22 -8.05 -21.37
CA GLU A 454 37.00 -9.13 -21.94
C GLU A 454 38.49 -8.81 -21.79
N GLU A 455 39.23 -9.74 -21.21
CA GLU A 455 40.68 -9.62 -20.99
C GLU A 455 41.35 -10.88 -21.50
N GLU A 456 42.36 -10.71 -22.36
CA GLU A 456 43.17 -11.85 -22.81
C GLU A 456 44.17 -12.24 -21.74
N GLN A 457 44.06 -13.47 -21.21
CA GLN A 457 44.95 -14.04 -20.24
C GLN A 457 45.46 -15.41 -20.72
N ASN A 458 46.77 -15.53 -20.99
CA ASN A 458 47.37 -16.80 -21.43
C ASN A 458 46.72 -17.42 -22.67
N GLY A 459 46.36 -16.60 -23.69
CA GLY A 459 45.75 -17.05 -24.92
C GLY A 459 44.26 -17.44 -24.78
N LYS A 460 43.63 -17.09 -23.65
CA LYS A 460 42.19 -17.26 -23.43
C LYS A 460 41.53 -15.94 -23.06
N VAL A 461 40.35 -15.71 -23.59
CA VAL A 461 39.54 -14.55 -23.19
C VAL A 461 38.81 -14.88 -21.91
N LYS A 462 39.10 -14.11 -20.87
CA LYS A 462 38.32 -14.10 -19.62
C LYS A 462 37.25 -13.04 -19.69
N VAL A 463 36.00 -13.45 -19.43
CA VAL A 463 34.84 -12.59 -19.47
C VAL A 463 34.33 -12.32 -18.06
N SER A 464 34.00 -11.07 -17.78
CA SER A 464 33.27 -10.67 -16.57
C SER A 464 32.28 -9.57 -16.92
N SER A 465 31.27 -9.38 -16.09
CA SER A 465 30.25 -8.36 -16.35
C SER A 465 29.78 -7.65 -15.09
N LYS A 466 29.22 -6.44 -15.29
CA LYS A 466 28.48 -5.71 -14.27
C LYS A 466 27.20 -5.18 -14.87
N ALA A 467 26.09 -5.34 -14.13
CA ALA A 467 24.80 -4.77 -14.51
C ALA A 467 24.74 -3.28 -14.17
N TYR A 468 24.10 -2.52 -15.07
CA TYR A 468 23.86 -1.09 -14.92
C TYR A 468 22.46 -0.74 -15.42
N GLY A 469 21.82 0.23 -14.74
CA GLY A 469 20.64 0.91 -15.27
C GLY A 469 20.98 1.80 -16.48
N MET A 470 19.95 2.26 -17.15
CA MET A 470 20.07 2.93 -18.46
C MET A 470 20.87 4.24 -18.41
N ASP A 471 20.63 5.09 -17.40
CA ASP A 471 21.38 6.35 -17.27
C ASP A 471 22.87 6.09 -17.02
N LYS A 472 23.18 5.19 -16.10
CA LYS A 472 24.56 4.93 -15.71
C LYS A 472 25.40 4.32 -16.82
N ILE A 473 24.82 3.43 -17.64
CA ILE A 473 25.56 2.87 -18.78
C ILE A 473 25.81 3.94 -19.85
N ASN A 474 24.85 4.85 -20.09
CA ASN A 474 25.02 5.94 -21.04
C ASN A 474 26.13 6.91 -20.59
N GLU A 475 26.22 7.26 -19.31
CA GLU A 475 27.33 8.02 -18.74
C GLU A 475 28.69 7.36 -19.03
N ILE A 476 28.81 6.04 -18.74
CA ILE A 476 30.04 5.27 -18.97
C ILE A 476 30.46 5.29 -20.44
N LEU A 477 29.51 5.16 -21.37
CA LEU A 477 29.79 5.17 -22.80
C LEU A 477 30.27 6.56 -23.26
N LEU A 478 29.66 7.62 -22.74
CA LEU A 478 30.06 9.01 -23.00
C LEU A 478 31.49 9.29 -22.50
N GLU A 479 31.79 8.89 -21.28
CA GLU A 479 33.14 9.04 -20.68
C GLU A 479 34.23 8.34 -21.49
N ASN A 480 33.90 7.24 -22.18
CA ASN A 480 34.84 6.47 -22.99
C ASN A 480 34.71 6.72 -24.51
N ASN A 481 33.94 7.74 -24.93
CA ASN A 481 33.67 8.09 -26.33
C ASN A 481 33.22 6.90 -27.17
N ALA A 482 32.45 5.98 -26.60
CA ALA A 482 31.97 4.79 -27.28
C ALA A 482 30.79 5.12 -28.20
N GLU A 483 30.88 4.78 -29.47
CA GLU A 483 29.80 4.97 -30.44
C GLU A 483 28.74 3.89 -30.29
N LYS A 484 27.46 4.29 -30.34
CA LYS A 484 26.31 3.38 -30.28
C LYS A 484 25.82 3.10 -31.70
N LEU A 485 25.87 1.83 -32.13
CA LEU A 485 25.41 1.39 -33.43
C LEU A 485 24.23 0.43 -33.27
N TRP A 486 23.16 0.67 -34.02
CA TRP A 486 22.02 -0.22 -34.00
C TRP A 486 22.37 -1.61 -34.59
N ASN A 487 22.15 -2.65 -33.79
CA ASN A 487 22.34 -4.03 -34.20
C ASN A 487 20.97 -4.67 -34.49
N GLU A 488 20.68 -4.94 -35.76
CA GLU A 488 19.39 -5.49 -36.20
C GLU A 488 19.14 -6.90 -35.66
N GLU A 489 20.19 -7.71 -35.46
CA GLU A 489 20.05 -9.08 -34.96
C GLU A 489 19.59 -9.13 -33.52
N SER A 490 20.16 -8.29 -32.67
CA SER A 490 19.74 -8.19 -31.25
C SER A 490 18.52 -7.28 -31.04
N GLY A 491 18.23 -6.37 -32.00
CA GLY A 491 17.22 -5.34 -31.84
C GLY A 491 17.59 -4.33 -30.75
N GLN A 492 18.86 -3.98 -30.64
CA GLN A 492 19.44 -3.12 -29.60
C GLN A 492 20.58 -2.27 -30.17
N TYR A 493 20.90 -1.15 -29.51
CA TYR A 493 22.17 -0.50 -29.78
C TYR A 493 23.30 -1.29 -29.13
N TYR A 494 24.37 -1.49 -29.89
CA TYR A 494 25.62 -2.07 -29.47
C TYR A 494 26.69 -1.00 -29.37
N ALA A 495 27.52 -1.08 -28.35
CA ALA A 495 28.71 -0.25 -28.21
C ALA A 495 29.88 -1.07 -27.69
N GLU A 496 31.09 -0.71 -28.13
CA GLU A 496 32.32 -1.27 -27.60
C GLU A 496 33.40 -0.18 -27.48
N TYR A 497 34.33 -0.38 -26.56
CA TYR A 497 35.52 0.47 -26.41
C TYR A 497 36.66 -0.30 -25.77
N GLU A 498 37.88 0.18 -26.00
CA GLU A 498 39.10 -0.34 -25.39
C GLU A 498 39.56 0.56 -24.24
N LYS A 499 39.92 -0.05 -23.10
CA LYS A 499 40.47 0.66 -21.94
C LYS A 499 41.41 -0.25 -21.16
N ASP A 500 42.62 0.24 -20.87
CA ASP A 500 43.63 -0.48 -20.09
C ASP A 500 43.92 -1.89 -20.63
N GLY A 501 43.95 -2.05 -21.97
CA GLY A 501 44.22 -3.32 -22.64
C GLY A 501 43.08 -4.34 -22.54
N LYS A 502 41.88 -3.89 -22.20
CA LYS A 502 40.67 -4.72 -22.12
C LYS A 502 39.62 -4.19 -23.06
N THR A 503 38.83 -5.09 -23.63
CA THR A 503 37.68 -4.73 -24.47
C THR A 503 36.43 -4.71 -23.62
N TYR A 504 35.67 -3.63 -23.73
CA TYR A 504 34.37 -3.46 -23.08
C TYR A 504 33.27 -3.50 -24.14
N ARG A 505 32.22 -4.31 -23.89
CA ARG A 505 31.09 -4.50 -24.81
C ARG A 505 29.77 -4.36 -24.08
N VAL A 506 28.76 -3.78 -24.75
CA VAL A 506 27.41 -3.67 -24.21
C VAL A 506 26.35 -3.70 -25.31
N TRP A 507 25.23 -4.33 -25.02
CA TRP A 507 23.96 -4.26 -25.77
C TRP A 507 22.98 -3.49 -24.89
N LEU A 508 22.53 -2.33 -25.38
CA LEU A 508 21.76 -1.37 -24.59
C LEU A 508 20.28 -1.69 -24.63
N GLU A 509 19.64 -1.52 -23.47
CA GLU A 509 18.20 -1.30 -23.42
C GLU A 509 17.91 0.20 -23.44
N ASP A 510 16.97 0.59 -24.28
CA ASP A 510 16.52 1.96 -24.49
C ASP A 510 15.07 1.99 -25.00
N GLU A 511 14.54 3.18 -25.31
CA GLU A 511 13.18 3.34 -25.85
C GLU A 511 12.94 2.50 -27.11
N ARG A 512 13.91 2.47 -28.02
CA ARG A 512 13.76 1.77 -29.30
C ARG A 512 13.71 0.25 -29.10
N SER A 513 14.61 -0.29 -28.29
CA SER A 513 14.68 -1.73 -27.99
C SER A 513 13.48 -2.22 -27.22
N LEU A 514 13.01 -1.41 -26.25
CA LEU A 514 11.82 -1.72 -25.44
C LEU A 514 10.53 -1.65 -26.28
N ALA A 515 10.39 -0.61 -27.13
CA ALA A 515 9.28 -0.52 -28.06
C ALA A 515 9.23 -1.75 -28.97
N LEU A 516 10.39 -2.17 -29.54
CA LEU A 516 10.48 -3.36 -30.38
C LEU A 516 10.03 -4.63 -29.65
N LYS A 517 10.50 -4.86 -28.42
CA LYS A 517 10.09 -6.01 -27.61
C LYS A 517 8.60 -5.96 -27.28
N THR A 518 8.08 -4.78 -26.97
CA THR A 518 6.67 -4.61 -26.63
C THR A 518 5.72 -4.91 -27.79
N THR A 519 6.18 -4.86 -29.06
CA THR A 519 5.36 -5.33 -30.20
C THR A 519 4.90 -6.78 -30.04
N LEU A 520 5.65 -7.60 -29.29
CA LEU A 520 5.29 -9.00 -29.04
C LEU A 520 4.02 -9.13 -28.20
N VAL A 521 3.67 -8.11 -27.39
CA VAL A 521 2.44 -8.11 -26.58
C VAL A 521 1.21 -8.13 -27.47
N GLU A 522 1.19 -7.29 -28.50
CA GLU A 522 0.09 -7.27 -29.47
C GLU A 522 0.15 -8.48 -30.40
N LYS A 523 1.33 -8.75 -30.94
CA LYS A 523 1.56 -9.85 -31.90
C LYS A 523 1.07 -11.20 -31.38
N TYR A 524 1.25 -11.47 -30.10
CA TYR A 524 0.86 -12.73 -29.44
C TYR A 524 -0.34 -12.59 -28.52
N ASN A 525 -1.00 -11.43 -28.50
CA ASN A 525 -2.12 -11.12 -27.62
C ASN A 525 -1.85 -11.42 -26.13
N LEU A 526 -0.65 -11.06 -25.67
CA LEU A 526 -0.26 -11.26 -24.26
C LEU A 526 -1.06 -10.36 -23.32
N ALA A 527 -1.10 -10.69 -22.02
CA ALA A 527 -1.77 -9.89 -21.00
C ALA A 527 -1.15 -8.48 -20.82
N GLY A 528 0.15 -8.34 -21.04
CA GLY A 528 0.86 -7.09 -20.90
C GLY A 528 2.36 -7.24 -20.72
N ILE A 529 2.97 -6.34 -19.97
CA ILE A 529 4.40 -6.31 -19.66
C ILE A 529 4.67 -6.38 -18.18
N ALA A 530 5.89 -6.84 -17.80
CA ALA A 530 6.44 -6.75 -16.45
C ALA A 530 7.90 -6.30 -16.58
N ALA A 531 8.26 -5.16 -15.94
CA ALA A 531 9.56 -4.53 -16.16
C ALA A 531 10.48 -4.66 -14.94
N TRP A 532 11.70 -5.20 -15.11
CA TRP A 532 12.73 -5.32 -14.09
C TRP A 532 13.84 -4.30 -14.32
N ARG A 533 13.96 -3.28 -13.55
CA ARG A 533 13.19 -2.86 -12.40
C ARG A 533 13.10 -1.34 -12.33
N LYS A 534 12.18 -0.82 -11.55
CA LYS A 534 12.06 0.61 -11.29
C LYS A 534 13.39 1.20 -10.75
N ASP A 535 13.67 2.44 -11.14
CA ASP A 535 14.92 3.19 -10.91
C ASP A 535 16.13 2.68 -11.74
N PHE A 536 15.92 1.75 -12.67
CA PHE A 536 16.94 1.38 -13.66
C PHE A 536 16.69 1.99 -15.03
N GLU A 537 15.44 2.37 -15.29
CA GLU A 537 15.03 3.10 -16.48
C GLU A 537 15.44 4.58 -16.41
N TYR A 538 15.50 5.23 -17.54
CA TYR A 538 15.45 6.67 -17.61
C TYR A 538 14.06 7.15 -18.05
N GLU A 539 13.75 8.42 -17.78
CA GLU A 539 12.40 8.98 -17.86
C GLU A 539 11.75 8.83 -19.26
N GLY A 540 12.55 8.90 -20.35
CA GLY A 540 12.07 8.76 -21.73
C GLY A 540 11.43 7.43 -22.10
N VAL A 541 11.65 6.39 -21.29
CA VAL A 541 11.07 5.04 -21.52
C VAL A 541 9.56 5.03 -21.31
N TRP A 542 9.05 5.78 -20.32
CA TRP A 542 7.65 5.69 -19.92
C TRP A 542 6.66 6.18 -20.97
N PRO A 543 6.87 7.32 -21.65
CA PRO A 543 6.02 7.74 -22.75
C PRO A 543 5.93 6.69 -23.87
N VAL A 544 7.05 6.06 -24.19
CA VAL A 544 7.12 5.01 -25.23
C VAL A 544 6.32 3.77 -24.82
N LEU A 545 6.51 3.28 -23.61
CA LEU A 545 5.73 2.14 -23.09
C LEU A 545 4.24 2.48 -23.00
N THR A 546 3.88 3.71 -22.61
CA THR A 546 2.49 4.17 -22.62
C THR A 546 1.89 4.10 -24.03
N ASP A 547 2.59 4.64 -25.01
CA ASP A 547 2.16 4.60 -26.41
C ASP A 547 1.95 3.15 -26.93
N MET A 548 2.84 2.24 -26.53
CA MET A 548 2.84 0.84 -26.98
C MET A 548 1.78 -0.04 -26.31
N ILE A 549 1.48 0.15 -25.03
CA ILE A 549 0.58 -0.77 -24.30
C ILE A 549 -0.77 -0.16 -23.91
N LYS A 550 -0.87 1.17 -23.81
CA LYS A 550 -2.11 1.89 -23.51
C LYS A 550 -2.63 2.70 -24.70
N GLY A 551 -1.73 3.13 -25.55
CA GLY A 551 -2.04 3.86 -26.78
C GLY A 551 -2.39 2.91 -27.94
N SER A 552 -2.55 3.49 -29.12
CA SER A 552 -2.79 2.75 -30.37
C SER A 552 -1.64 2.96 -31.37
N LYS A 553 -0.46 3.38 -30.90
CA LYS A 553 0.68 3.65 -31.78
C LYS A 553 1.39 2.36 -32.18
N THR A 554 1.72 2.29 -33.44
CA THR A 554 2.58 1.22 -33.98
C THR A 554 4.04 1.52 -33.65
N TYR A 555 4.89 0.50 -33.71
CA TYR A 555 6.34 0.64 -33.55
C TYR A 555 6.93 1.71 -34.48
N ASP A 556 6.51 1.75 -35.75
CA ASP A 556 7.00 2.71 -36.72
C ASP A 556 6.62 4.17 -36.35
N GLU A 557 5.42 4.39 -35.84
CA GLU A 557 4.98 5.71 -35.35
C GLU A 557 5.78 6.15 -34.12
N VAL A 558 6.09 5.23 -33.21
CA VAL A 558 6.95 5.51 -32.05
C VAL A 558 8.36 5.88 -32.53
N LEU A 559 8.95 5.15 -33.48
CA LEU A 559 10.25 5.45 -34.05
C LEU A 559 10.31 6.83 -34.73
N LEU A 560 9.24 7.23 -35.42
CA LEU A 560 9.17 8.56 -36.03
C LEU A 560 9.20 9.68 -34.96
N ASN A 561 8.63 9.45 -33.80
CA ASN A 561 8.67 10.39 -32.69
C ASN A 561 10.03 10.45 -32.00
N LEU A 562 10.73 9.33 -31.87
CA LEU A 562 12.10 9.28 -31.29
C LEU A 562 13.17 9.95 -32.18
N ARG A 563 12.89 10.15 -33.47
CA ARG A 563 13.80 10.82 -34.42
C ARG A 563 13.64 12.35 -34.45
N LYS A 564 12.61 12.89 -33.84
CA LYS A 564 12.34 14.33 -33.73
C LYS A 564 13.03 14.93 -32.53
#